data_c344554e99717bb3d5fb3b10e89eb5ce
#
_entry.id   c344554e99717bb3d5fb3b10e89eb5ce
#
_cell.length_a   1.000
_cell.length_b   1.000
_cell.length_c   1.000
_cell.angle_alpha   90.00
_cell.angle_beta   90.00
_cell.angle_gamma   90.00
#
_symmetry.space_group_name_H-M   'P 1'
#
loop_
_entity.id
_entity.type
_entity.pdbx_description
1 polymer ?
#
loop_
_entity_poly.entity_id
_entity_poly.type
_entity_poly.pdbx_seq_one_letter_code
_entity_poly.pdbx_strand_id
1 'polypeptide(L)'
;MCIRDRAGAECANYPFCTIEPNIGMVPVPDERLDNLAKIYNPEKVTHAVIEFVDIAGLVKGASKGEGLGNKFLSHIREVDSILEVVRCFEDPNIVHVDGSIDPIRDIETINLELVFADLETVNKRLERAKKLLKGDKSYQSEIDLLEKVKETLEQGKPARILALSDEEKEIIKDSFLLTMKPILYVTNVSENEISEDNEYVKKVREYAENENAKVIKLCVKIEEELSGLDDNDKKEMLEALEMDESGLDKVIKESYDLLGLMSFLTAGEPEVRAWTIKKGTKAPEAAGKIHSDIQRGFIRAEVVSYDDLIRLGSLNEAKEKGLVRSEGKDYIMQDGDVVLFRFNV
;
A
#
# COMPACT_ATOMS: atom_id res chain seq x y z
N MET A 1 -0.34 10.48 12.95
CA MET A 1 0.85 10.81 12.15
C MET A 1 0.41 11.46 10.86
N CYS A 2 0.73 12.72 10.64
CA CYS A 2 0.33 13.44 9.43
C CYS A 2 1.42 13.29 8.37
N ILE A 3 1.43 12.18 7.65
CA ILE A 3 2.28 11.97 6.45
C ILE A 3 1.93 13.02 5.36
N ARG A 4 0.88 13.77 5.57
CA ARG A 4 0.21 14.60 4.59
C ARG A 4 0.67 16.04 4.54
N ASP A 5 1.19 16.58 5.63
CA ASP A 5 1.14 18.02 5.79
C ASP A 5 2.49 18.71 5.69
N ARG A 6 2.76 19.16 4.48
CA ARG A 6 3.36 20.51 4.30
C ARG A 6 2.41 21.63 4.80
N ALA A 7 1.25 21.28 5.39
CA ALA A 7 0.24 22.20 5.92
C ALA A 7 -0.24 21.69 7.30
N GLY A 8 0.50 22.02 8.36
CA GLY A 8 0.28 21.73 9.77
C GLY A 8 -1.15 21.41 10.19
N ALA A 9 -1.53 20.12 10.23
CA ALA A 9 -2.75 19.70 10.89
C ALA A 9 -2.48 19.62 12.39
N GLU A 10 -3.39 20.14 13.22
CA GLU A 10 -3.29 20.08 14.66
C GLU A 10 -3.26 18.62 15.13
N CYS A 11 -2.10 18.19 15.63
CA CYS A 11 -1.94 16.91 16.32
C CYS A 11 -2.41 17.06 17.76
N ALA A 12 -3.55 16.48 18.11
CA ALA A 12 -4.01 16.45 19.49
C ALA A 12 -3.85 15.04 20.10
N ASN A 13 -3.36 15.00 21.34
CA ASN A 13 -3.11 13.76 22.12
C ASN A 13 -4.41 13.12 22.67
N TYR A 14 -5.54 13.22 21.97
CA TYR A 14 -6.82 12.67 22.43
C TYR A 14 -7.32 11.55 21.51
N PRO A 15 -7.91 10.48 22.05
CA PRO A 15 -8.62 9.47 21.26
C PRO A 15 -9.76 10.14 20.47
N PHE A 16 -9.91 9.78 19.18
CA PHE A 16 -10.94 10.29 18.26
C PHE A 16 -10.82 11.78 17.85
N CYS A 17 -9.61 12.31 17.70
CA CYS A 17 -9.41 13.69 17.25
C CYS A 17 -9.95 13.99 15.86
N THR A 18 -10.06 13.01 14.96
CA THR A 18 -10.56 13.15 13.60
C THR A 18 -11.82 12.33 13.40
N ILE A 19 -12.95 13.00 13.10
CA ILE A 19 -14.24 12.35 12.83
C ILE A 19 -14.39 11.99 11.35
N GLU A 20 -13.71 12.71 10.47
CA GLU A 20 -13.69 12.48 9.01
C GLU A 20 -12.29 12.04 8.58
N PRO A 21 -12.20 11.04 7.66
CA PRO A 21 -10.93 10.58 7.17
C PRO A 21 -10.22 11.68 6.38
N ASN A 22 -8.94 11.83 6.63
CA ASN A 22 -8.10 12.78 5.94
C ASN A 22 -7.38 12.05 4.81
N ILE A 23 -7.62 12.45 3.55
CA ILE A 23 -7.06 11.79 2.36
C ILE A 23 -5.86 12.58 1.87
N GLY A 24 -4.70 11.92 1.76
CA GLY A 24 -3.46 12.46 1.21
C GLY A 24 -3.04 11.74 -0.06
N MET A 25 -2.88 12.48 -1.16
CA MET A 25 -2.28 11.98 -2.40
C MET A 25 -0.76 12.18 -2.30
N VAL A 26 0.01 11.10 -2.35
CA VAL A 26 1.46 11.15 -2.21
C VAL A 26 2.13 10.61 -3.47
N PRO A 27 3.08 11.36 -4.08
CA PRO A 27 3.84 10.85 -5.21
C PRO A 27 4.72 9.69 -4.79
N VAL A 28 4.77 8.66 -5.63
CA VAL A 28 5.68 7.51 -5.45
C VAL A 28 7.06 7.95 -5.92
N PRO A 29 8.09 7.91 -5.06
CA PRO A 29 9.46 8.24 -5.44
C PRO A 29 9.96 7.28 -6.53
N ASP A 30 10.40 7.83 -7.66
CA ASP A 30 10.88 7.05 -8.82
C ASP A 30 11.97 7.82 -9.57
N GLU A 31 13.23 7.52 -9.28
CA GLU A 31 14.39 8.13 -9.90
C GLU A 31 14.46 7.93 -11.43
N ARG A 32 13.73 6.93 -11.95
CA ARG A 32 13.67 6.65 -13.38
C ARG A 32 13.08 7.83 -14.15
N LEU A 33 12.13 8.55 -13.56
CA LEU A 33 11.52 9.74 -14.17
C LEU A 33 12.52 10.87 -14.30
N ASP A 34 13.34 11.12 -13.28
CA ASP A 34 14.37 12.17 -13.29
C ASP A 34 15.45 11.89 -14.36
N ASN A 35 15.83 10.62 -14.48
CA ASN A 35 16.81 10.21 -15.47
C ASN A 35 16.25 10.29 -16.90
N LEU A 36 14.99 9.93 -17.12
CA LEU A 36 14.29 10.12 -18.40
C LEU A 36 14.10 11.60 -18.73
N ALA A 37 13.82 12.43 -17.71
CA ALA A 37 13.71 13.87 -17.90
C ALA A 37 15.02 14.51 -18.41
N LYS A 38 16.17 14.01 -17.99
CA LYS A 38 17.48 14.47 -18.51
C LYS A 38 17.67 14.15 -20.00
N ILE A 39 17.06 13.05 -20.49
CA ILE A 39 17.15 12.64 -21.91
C ILE A 39 16.15 13.41 -22.78
N TYR A 40 14.91 13.53 -22.31
CA TYR A 40 13.81 14.07 -23.12
C TYR A 40 13.57 15.57 -22.91
N ASN A 41 14.13 16.16 -21.85
CA ASN A 41 13.90 17.56 -21.44
C ASN A 41 12.41 17.97 -21.50
N PRO A 42 11.52 17.24 -20.77
CA PRO A 42 10.09 17.42 -20.90
C PRO A 42 9.61 18.71 -20.26
N GLU A 43 8.45 19.21 -20.71
CA GLU A 43 7.76 20.32 -20.05
C GLU A 43 7.24 19.94 -18.65
N LYS A 44 6.93 18.65 -18.45
CA LYS A 44 6.34 18.14 -17.23
C LYS A 44 6.85 16.74 -16.88
N VAL A 45 7.09 16.53 -15.57
CA VAL A 45 7.33 15.19 -14.99
C VAL A 45 6.17 14.84 -14.06
N THR A 46 5.56 13.65 -14.24
CA THR A 46 4.40 13.21 -13.46
C THR A 46 4.67 11.85 -12.84
N HIS A 47 4.77 11.82 -11.52
CA HIS A 47 4.94 10.61 -10.74
C HIS A 47 3.62 9.81 -10.64
N ALA A 48 3.73 8.50 -10.44
CA ALA A 48 2.64 7.70 -9.92
C ALA A 48 2.25 8.23 -8.53
N VAL A 49 1.01 8.02 -8.13
CA VAL A 49 0.53 8.48 -6.81
C VAL A 49 -0.12 7.32 -6.07
N ILE A 50 0.02 7.35 -4.76
CA ILE A 50 -0.70 6.48 -3.82
C ILE A 50 -1.53 7.36 -2.87
N GLU A 51 -2.69 6.87 -2.49
CA GLU A 51 -3.59 7.56 -1.58
C GLU A 51 -3.44 6.97 -0.18
N PHE A 52 -3.12 7.82 0.79
CA PHE A 52 -3.14 7.48 2.20
C PHE A 52 -4.38 8.10 2.84
N VAL A 53 -5.13 7.26 3.55
CA VAL A 53 -6.32 7.66 4.30
C VAL A 53 -5.97 7.63 5.77
N ASP A 54 -5.91 8.81 6.41
CA ASP A 54 -5.69 8.91 7.85
C ASP A 54 -7.00 8.62 8.56
N ILE A 55 -7.04 7.51 9.29
CA ILE A 55 -8.23 7.05 10.01
C ILE A 55 -7.98 7.28 11.49
N ALA A 56 -8.92 7.92 12.18
CA ALA A 56 -8.85 8.17 13.63
C ALA A 56 -8.52 6.88 14.41
N GLY A 57 -7.63 7.02 15.41
CA GLY A 57 -7.13 5.86 16.16
C GLY A 57 -8.22 4.98 16.73
N LEU A 58 -8.06 3.67 16.64
CA LEU A 58 -8.96 2.69 17.20
C LEU A 58 -8.85 2.69 18.73
N VAL A 59 -9.99 2.71 19.39
CA VAL A 59 -10.09 2.50 20.84
C VAL A 59 -10.72 1.14 21.09
N LYS A 60 -10.22 0.46 22.11
CA LYS A 60 -10.75 -0.83 22.58
C LYS A 60 -12.27 -0.78 22.74
N GLY A 61 -12.99 -1.74 22.13
CA GLY A 61 -14.45 -1.80 22.15
C GLY A 61 -15.13 -1.14 20.94
N ALA A 62 -14.39 -0.73 19.93
CA ALA A 62 -14.95 -0.10 18.72
C ALA A 62 -15.92 -1.01 17.97
N SER A 63 -15.71 -2.31 17.96
CA SER A 63 -16.59 -3.32 17.34
C SER A 63 -17.92 -3.50 18.07
N LYS A 64 -18.00 -3.13 19.35
CA LYS A 64 -19.22 -3.24 20.20
C LYS A 64 -19.93 -1.91 20.41
N GLY A 65 -19.33 -0.78 19.97
CA GLY A 65 -19.83 0.57 20.21
C GLY A 65 -20.79 1.07 19.15
N GLU A 66 -21.85 1.75 19.56
CA GLU A 66 -22.68 2.56 18.66
C GLU A 66 -21.92 3.81 18.24
N GLY A 67 -21.89 4.12 16.92
CA GLY A 67 -21.41 5.39 16.39
C GLY A 67 -19.99 5.41 15.85
N LEU A 68 -18.99 5.88 16.62
CA LEU A 68 -17.63 6.16 16.11
C LEU A 68 -16.84 4.92 15.72
N GLY A 69 -16.98 3.81 16.45
CA GLY A 69 -16.32 2.55 16.11
C GLY A 69 -16.77 1.96 14.77
N ASN A 70 -18.07 2.00 14.49
CA ASN A 70 -18.61 1.53 13.22
C ASN A 70 -18.16 2.39 12.03
N LYS A 71 -18.02 3.71 12.22
CA LYS A 71 -17.46 4.61 11.19
C LYS A 71 -16.00 4.28 10.91
N PHE A 72 -15.21 4.06 11.94
CA PHE A 72 -13.82 3.64 11.80
C PHE A 72 -13.70 2.35 10.97
N LEU A 73 -14.45 1.31 11.32
CA LEU A 73 -14.45 0.04 10.60
C LEU A 73 -14.93 0.19 9.15
N SER A 74 -15.88 1.11 8.87
CA SER A 74 -16.31 1.38 7.50
C SER A 74 -15.22 2.02 6.66
N HIS A 75 -14.43 2.96 7.22
CA HIS A 75 -13.30 3.56 6.50
C HIS A 75 -12.21 2.52 6.18
N ILE A 76 -11.92 1.59 7.12
CA ILE A 76 -11.00 0.48 6.82
C ILE A 76 -11.55 -0.43 5.70
N ARG A 77 -12.86 -0.60 5.58
CA ARG A 77 -13.43 -1.40 4.48
C ARG A 77 -13.18 -0.83 3.10
N GLU A 78 -13.08 0.49 2.98
CA GLU A 78 -12.93 1.22 1.72
C GLU A 78 -11.49 1.23 1.18
N VAL A 79 -10.47 1.00 2.04
CA VAL A 79 -9.06 0.99 1.62
C VAL A 79 -8.60 -0.40 1.17
N ASP A 80 -7.55 -0.47 0.34
CA ASP A 80 -7.02 -1.74 -0.20
C ASP A 80 -6.03 -2.44 0.74
N SER A 81 -5.32 -1.70 1.61
CA SER A 81 -4.34 -2.21 2.58
C SER A 81 -4.35 -1.39 3.85
N ILE A 82 -3.75 -1.92 4.90
CA ILE A 82 -3.63 -1.27 6.21
C ILE A 82 -2.15 -0.96 6.47
N LEU A 83 -1.90 0.27 6.91
CA LEU A 83 -0.62 0.68 7.45
C LEU A 83 -0.79 0.93 8.95
N GLU A 84 -0.19 0.09 9.77
CA GLU A 84 -0.29 0.20 11.22
C GLU A 84 0.97 0.81 11.81
N VAL A 85 0.84 2.01 12.38
CA VAL A 85 1.94 2.74 13.02
C VAL A 85 2.02 2.35 14.48
N VAL A 86 3.12 1.69 14.85
CA VAL A 86 3.33 1.11 16.19
C VAL A 86 4.38 1.91 16.94
N ARG A 87 4.06 2.33 18.15
CA ARG A 87 5.02 3.04 19.01
C ARG A 87 6.04 2.08 19.58
N CYS A 88 7.32 2.29 19.26
CA CYS A 88 8.46 1.49 19.68
C CYS A 88 9.54 2.34 20.38
N PHE A 89 9.16 3.37 21.12
CA PHE A 89 10.07 4.25 21.87
C PHE A 89 9.45 4.70 23.19
N GLU A 90 10.29 5.03 24.15
CA GLU A 90 9.87 5.60 25.43
C GLU A 90 10.06 7.13 25.41
N ASP A 91 9.04 7.86 25.85
CA ASP A 91 9.09 9.29 26.10
C ASP A 91 8.16 9.62 27.29
N PRO A 92 8.70 10.15 28.40
CA PRO A 92 7.92 10.48 29.57
C PRO A 92 6.90 11.60 29.36
N ASN A 93 7.08 12.41 28.29
CA ASN A 93 6.15 13.50 27.96
C ASN A 93 4.95 13.04 27.12
N ILE A 94 5.01 11.82 26.56
CA ILE A 94 3.95 11.26 25.72
C ILE A 94 3.25 10.14 26.51
N VAL A 95 2.04 10.41 26.98
CA VAL A 95 1.25 9.45 27.75
C VAL A 95 0.77 8.31 26.83
N HIS A 96 0.86 7.07 27.31
CA HIS A 96 0.25 5.91 26.69
C HIS A 96 -1.10 5.60 27.33
N VAL A 97 -2.11 5.22 26.52
CA VAL A 97 -3.48 4.95 26.99
C VAL A 97 -3.50 3.86 28.08
N ASP A 98 -2.70 2.82 27.92
CA ASP A 98 -2.60 1.69 28.87
C ASP A 98 -1.47 1.86 29.91
N GLY A 99 -0.86 3.05 29.99
CA GLY A 99 0.15 3.41 31.00
C GLY A 99 1.54 2.78 30.81
N SER A 100 1.71 1.85 29.87
CA SER A 100 3.01 1.24 29.50
C SER A 100 3.08 0.99 28.01
N ILE A 101 4.30 1.02 27.46
CA ILE A 101 4.53 0.71 26.04
C ILE A 101 4.67 -0.80 25.89
N ASP A 102 3.81 -1.36 25.06
CA ASP A 102 3.85 -2.77 24.65
C ASP A 102 3.32 -2.87 23.20
N PRO A 103 4.21 -2.84 22.20
CA PRO A 103 3.83 -2.82 20.82
C PRO A 103 3.01 -4.05 20.38
N ILE A 104 3.26 -5.21 20.98
CA ILE A 104 2.52 -6.42 20.62
C ILE A 104 1.09 -6.37 21.15
N ARG A 105 0.90 -5.95 22.41
CA ARG A 105 -0.44 -5.73 22.98
C ARG A 105 -1.23 -4.71 22.14
N ASP A 106 -0.57 -3.65 21.68
CA ASP A 106 -1.22 -2.60 20.91
C ASP A 106 -1.66 -3.11 19.54
N ILE A 107 -0.81 -3.87 18.82
CA ILE A 107 -1.14 -4.56 17.57
C ILE A 107 -2.29 -5.55 17.78
N GLU A 108 -2.20 -6.41 18.81
CA GLU A 108 -3.24 -7.40 19.09
C GLU A 108 -4.58 -6.76 19.43
N THR A 109 -4.57 -5.62 20.11
CA THR A 109 -5.80 -4.86 20.40
C THR A 109 -6.50 -4.43 19.12
N ILE A 110 -5.77 -3.88 18.16
CA ILE A 110 -6.30 -3.49 16.84
C ILE A 110 -6.79 -4.73 16.08
N ASN A 111 -5.95 -5.75 15.97
CA ASN A 111 -6.29 -6.98 15.24
C ASN A 111 -7.55 -7.64 15.80
N LEU A 112 -7.74 -7.68 17.12
CA LEU A 112 -8.93 -8.27 17.73
C LEU A 112 -10.22 -7.50 17.38
N GLU A 113 -10.18 -6.17 17.31
CA GLU A 113 -11.33 -5.39 16.89
C GLU A 113 -11.73 -5.68 15.42
N LEU A 114 -10.73 -5.83 14.54
CA LEU A 114 -10.97 -6.23 13.15
C LEU A 114 -11.53 -7.66 13.05
N VAL A 115 -11.00 -8.59 13.86
CA VAL A 115 -11.46 -9.98 13.95
C VAL A 115 -12.92 -10.04 14.39
N PHE A 116 -13.32 -9.29 15.42
CA PHE A 116 -14.71 -9.25 15.87
C PHE A 116 -15.67 -8.74 14.80
N ALA A 117 -15.29 -7.69 14.07
CA ALA A 117 -16.07 -7.17 12.96
C ALA A 117 -16.24 -8.19 11.83
N ASP A 118 -15.18 -8.92 11.50
CA ASP A 118 -15.20 -9.95 10.48
C ASP A 118 -15.99 -11.19 10.91
N LEU A 119 -15.91 -11.60 12.18
CA LEU A 119 -16.72 -12.68 12.73
C LEU A 119 -18.23 -12.42 12.56
N GLU A 120 -18.67 -11.19 12.81
CA GLU A 120 -20.06 -10.81 12.58
C GLU A 120 -20.44 -10.94 11.10
N THR A 121 -19.57 -10.47 10.20
CA THR A 121 -19.77 -10.54 8.74
C THR A 121 -19.84 -11.99 8.26
N VAL A 122 -18.86 -12.80 8.68
CA VAL A 122 -18.77 -14.23 8.31
C VAL A 122 -19.96 -15.03 8.83
N ASN A 123 -20.37 -14.83 10.08
CA ASN A 123 -21.53 -15.52 10.65
C ASN A 123 -22.83 -15.20 9.88
N LYS A 124 -23.08 -13.93 9.55
CA LYS A 124 -24.25 -13.53 8.75
C LYS A 124 -24.24 -14.19 7.36
N ARG A 125 -23.09 -14.21 6.70
CA ARG A 125 -22.92 -14.81 5.37
C ARG A 125 -23.08 -16.33 5.41
N LEU A 126 -22.50 -16.97 6.43
CA LEU A 126 -22.60 -18.42 6.65
C LEU A 126 -24.05 -18.86 6.88
N GLU A 127 -24.81 -18.14 7.70
CA GLU A 127 -26.24 -18.43 7.90
C GLU A 127 -27.05 -18.31 6.61
N ARG A 128 -26.75 -17.31 5.78
CA ARG A 128 -27.39 -17.14 4.47
C ARG A 128 -27.04 -18.29 3.52
N ALA A 129 -25.75 -18.64 3.41
CA ALA A 129 -25.28 -19.74 2.56
C ALA A 129 -25.91 -21.09 2.99
N LYS A 130 -26.00 -21.39 4.30
CA LYS A 130 -26.67 -22.59 4.83
C LYS A 130 -28.17 -22.65 4.50
N LYS A 131 -28.83 -21.50 4.41
CA LYS A 131 -30.25 -21.47 3.95
C LYS A 131 -30.37 -21.79 2.45
N LEU A 132 -29.45 -21.24 1.63
CA LEU A 132 -29.44 -21.42 0.17
C LEU A 132 -29.04 -22.86 -0.23
N LEU A 133 -28.16 -23.49 0.53
CA LEU A 133 -27.73 -24.88 0.32
C LEU A 133 -28.90 -25.85 0.24
N LYS A 134 -30.05 -25.57 0.90
CA LYS A 134 -31.25 -26.43 0.86
C LYS A 134 -31.84 -26.55 -0.55
N GLY A 135 -31.63 -25.56 -1.40
CA GLY A 135 -32.10 -25.53 -2.80
C GLY A 135 -31.02 -25.72 -3.84
N ASP A 136 -29.78 -25.39 -3.50
CA ASP A 136 -28.63 -25.39 -4.42
C ASP A 136 -27.36 -25.88 -3.73
N LYS A 137 -26.85 -27.03 -4.15
CA LYS A 137 -25.66 -27.67 -3.59
C LYS A 137 -24.34 -26.93 -3.93
N SER A 138 -24.37 -25.99 -4.85
CA SER A 138 -23.16 -25.18 -5.21
C SER A 138 -22.66 -24.33 -4.03
N TYR A 139 -23.53 -24.03 -3.06
CA TYR A 139 -23.16 -23.28 -1.86
C TYR A 139 -22.28 -24.05 -0.86
N GLN A 140 -22.05 -25.37 -1.07
CA GLN A 140 -21.25 -26.17 -0.13
C GLN A 140 -19.81 -25.68 -0.03
N SER A 141 -19.16 -25.37 -1.15
CA SER A 141 -17.76 -24.85 -1.18
C SER A 141 -17.64 -23.50 -0.46
N GLU A 142 -18.64 -22.63 -0.62
CA GLU A 142 -18.67 -21.36 0.11
C GLU A 142 -18.80 -21.57 1.63
N ILE A 143 -19.65 -22.51 2.05
CA ILE A 143 -19.84 -22.84 3.47
C ILE A 143 -18.54 -23.38 4.08
N ASP A 144 -17.90 -24.35 3.42
CA ASP A 144 -16.67 -24.97 3.91
C ASP A 144 -15.56 -23.92 4.07
N LEU A 145 -15.46 -22.99 3.11
CA LEU A 145 -14.50 -21.88 3.17
C LEU A 145 -14.82 -20.90 4.31
N LEU A 146 -16.11 -20.51 4.45
CA LEU A 146 -16.53 -19.60 5.52
C LEU A 146 -16.35 -20.22 6.92
N GLU A 147 -16.53 -21.55 7.07
CA GLU A 147 -16.26 -22.26 8.32
C GLU A 147 -14.76 -22.26 8.65
N LYS A 148 -13.88 -22.48 7.66
CA LYS A 148 -12.43 -22.38 7.80
C LYS A 148 -12.00 -20.97 8.23
N VAL A 149 -12.55 -19.93 7.60
CA VAL A 149 -12.28 -18.53 7.96
C VAL A 149 -12.77 -18.24 9.38
N LYS A 150 -13.99 -18.66 9.71
CA LYS A 150 -14.59 -18.49 11.03
C LYS A 150 -13.73 -19.12 12.13
N GLU A 151 -13.27 -20.36 11.95
CA GLU A 151 -12.42 -21.05 12.92
C GLU A 151 -11.13 -20.26 13.21
N THR A 152 -10.51 -19.70 12.16
CA THR A 152 -9.31 -18.86 12.31
C THR A 152 -9.60 -17.58 13.11
N LEU A 153 -10.69 -16.89 12.80
CA LEU A 153 -11.12 -15.70 13.49
C LEU A 153 -11.49 -15.98 14.96
N GLU A 154 -12.13 -17.12 15.26
CA GLU A 154 -12.48 -17.53 16.64
C GLU A 154 -11.23 -17.81 17.48
N GLN A 155 -10.09 -18.14 16.87
CA GLN A 155 -8.79 -18.22 17.53
C GLN A 155 -8.14 -16.83 17.76
N GLY A 156 -8.82 -15.74 17.42
CA GLY A 156 -8.28 -14.39 17.50
C GLY A 156 -7.25 -14.05 16.41
N LYS A 157 -7.15 -14.87 15.37
CA LYS A 157 -6.16 -14.69 14.29
C LYS A 157 -6.79 -14.03 13.07
N PRO A 158 -6.06 -13.16 12.36
CA PRO A 158 -6.54 -12.52 11.15
C PRO A 158 -6.68 -13.53 9.99
N ALA A 159 -7.68 -13.35 9.14
CA ALA A 159 -7.94 -14.27 8.02
C ALA A 159 -6.83 -14.26 6.95
N ARG A 160 -6.00 -13.21 6.88
CA ARG A 160 -4.86 -13.10 5.94
C ARG A 160 -3.78 -14.18 6.12
N ILE A 161 -3.71 -14.83 7.30
CA ILE A 161 -2.75 -15.93 7.53
C ILE A 161 -3.14 -17.24 6.82
N LEU A 162 -4.40 -17.33 6.35
CA LEU A 162 -4.88 -18.51 5.64
C LEU A 162 -4.27 -18.57 4.23
N ALA A 163 -3.66 -19.69 3.89
CA ALA A 163 -3.25 -19.98 2.54
C ALA A 163 -4.49 -20.33 1.68
N LEU A 164 -5.11 -19.32 1.09
CA LEU A 164 -6.29 -19.47 0.22
C LEU A 164 -5.86 -19.48 -1.24
N SER A 165 -6.50 -20.35 -2.05
CA SER A 165 -6.35 -20.30 -3.51
C SER A 165 -7.01 -19.04 -4.09
N ASP A 166 -6.70 -18.71 -5.34
CA ASP A 166 -7.31 -17.54 -5.99
C ASP A 166 -8.82 -17.70 -6.19
N GLU A 167 -9.28 -18.94 -6.39
CA GLU A 167 -10.71 -19.27 -6.43
C GLU A 167 -11.37 -19.05 -5.06
N GLU A 168 -10.74 -19.52 -3.98
CA GLU A 168 -11.24 -19.29 -2.61
C GLU A 168 -11.29 -17.79 -2.28
N LYS A 169 -10.28 -17.00 -2.66
CA LYS A 169 -10.28 -15.55 -2.48
C LYS A 169 -11.43 -14.88 -3.24
N GLU A 170 -11.69 -15.32 -4.48
CA GLU A 170 -12.78 -14.75 -5.28
C GLU A 170 -14.16 -15.06 -4.67
N ILE A 171 -14.36 -16.25 -4.09
CA ILE A 171 -15.61 -16.62 -3.39
C ILE A 171 -15.93 -15.66 -2.23
N ILE A 172 -14.92 -15.29 -1.42
CA ILE A 172 -15.14 -14.45 -0.23
C ILE A 172 -14.89 -12.96 -0.46
N LYS A 173 -14.47 -12.55 -1.65
CA LYS A 173 -14.12 -11.17 -2.01
C LYS A 173 -15.22 -10.16 -1.63
N ASP A 174 -16.46 -10.49 -1.93
CA ASP A 174 -17.64 -9.65 -1.64
C ASP A 174 -17.95 -9.53 -0.13
N SER A 175 -17.25 -10.24 0.72
CA SER A 175 -17.37 -10.09 2.18
C SER A 175 -16.61 -8.87 2.70
N PHE A 176 -15.67 -8.31 1.92
CA PHE A 176 -14.83 -7.18 2.30
C PHE A 176 -14.23 -7.33 3.71
N LEU A 177 -13.69 -8.54 3.98
CA LEU A 177 -13.12 -8.84 5.28
C LEU A 177 -11.93 -7.94 5.57
N LEU A 178 -11.96 -7.31 6.75
CA LEU A 178 -10.92 -6.37 7.19
C LEU A 178 -9.60 -7.10 7.44
N THR A 179 -9.67 -8.27 8.05
CA THR A 179 -8.50 -9.09 8.38
C THR A 179 -7.89 -9.82 7.18
N MET A 180 -8.54 -9.79 6.00
CA MET A 180 -7.96 -10.27 4.73
C MET A 180 -7.07 -9.24 4.06
N LYS A 181 -7.18 -7.96 4.44
CA LYS A 181 -6.37 -6.90 3.84
C LYS A 181 -4.90 -7.09 4.15
N PRO A 182 -4.01 -6.85 3.17
CA PRO A 182 -2.57 -6.80 3.41
C PRO A 182 -2.24 -5.73 4.46
N ILE A 183 -1.24 -6.00 5.30
CA ILE A 183 -0.82 -5.08 6.36
C ILE A 183 0.68 -4.79 6.26
N LEU A 184 1.05 -3.54 6.56
CA LEU A 184 2.42 -3.08 6.73
C LEU A 184 2.55 -2.49 8.12
N TYR A 185 3.46 -3.03 8.93
CA TYR A 185 3.78 -2.46 10.23
C TYR A 185 4.85 -1.38 10.10
N VAL A 186 4.59 -0.22 10.67
CA VAL A 186 5.55 0.89 10.72
C VAL A 186 5.94 1.11 12.17
N THR A 187 7.14 0.70 12.54
CA THR A 187 7.66 0.91 13.89
C THR A 187 8.25 2.30 14.03
N ASN A 188 7.59 3.14 14.85
CA ASN A 188 8.06 4.47 15.15
C ASN A 188 9.01 4.42 16.36
N VAL A 189 10.27 4.82 16.14
CA VAL A 189 11.34 4.84 17.15
C VAL A 189 11.78 6.26 17.50
N SER A 190 12.57 6.42 18.55
CA SER A 190 13.23 7.68 18.86
C SER A 190 14.41 7.97 17.90
N GLU A 191 14.84 9.23 17.84
CA GLU A 191 15.95 9.68 16.97
C GLU A 191 17.24 8.88 17.21
N ASN A 192 17.50 8.51 18.46
CA ASN A 192 18.72 7.80 18.84
C ASN A 192 18.67 6.29 18.53
N GLU A 193 17.51 5.76 18.11
CA GLU A 193 17.28 4.34 17.86
C GLU A 193 17.07 4.01 16.38
N ILE A 194 17.36 4.99 15.50
CA ILE A 194 17.10 4.81 14.07
C ILE A 194 18.11 3.85 13.41
N SER A 195 19.36 3.80 13.89
CA SER A 195 20.42 2.94 13.33
C SER A 195 20.22 1.47 13.66
N GLU A 196 19.87 1.13 14.91
CA GLU A 196 19.72 -0.23 15.37
C GLU A 196 18.28 -0.56 15.79
N ASP A 197 17.90 -1.83 15.70
CA ASP A 197 16.60 -2.29 16.18
C ASP A 197 16.64 -2.47 17.70
N ASN A 198 15.82 -1.71 18.41
CA ASN A 198 15.61 -1.91 19.85
C ASN A 198 14.74 -3.16 20.11
N GLU A 199 14.56 -3.51 21.38
CA GLU A 199 13.80 -4.70 21.80
C GLU A 199 12.32 -4.65 21.35
N TYR A 200 11.72 -3.47 21.26
CA TYR A 200 10.35 -3.31 20.76
C TYR A 200 10.24 -3.62 19.27
N VAL A 201 11.16 -3.09 18.46
CA VAL A 201 11.20 -3.35 17.01
C VAL A 201 11.44 -4.82 16.73
N LYS A 202 12.36 -5.47 17.43
CA LYS A 202 12.63 -6.92 17.29
C LYS A 202 11.36 -7.75 17.54
N LYS A 203 10.61 -7.46 18.61
CA LYS A 203 9.34 -8.13 18.89
C LYS A 203 8.30 -7.94 17.78
N VAL A 204 8.20 -6.72 17.23
CA VAL A 204 7.27 -6.46 16.11
C VAL A 204 7.69 -7.22 14.85
N ARG A 205 8.99 -7.33 14.54
CA ARG A 205 9.47 -8.14 13.42
C ARG A 205 9.13 -9.62 13.59
N GLU A 206 9.38 -10.19 14.77
CA GLU A 206 9.03 -11.57 15.08
C GLU A 206 7.51 -11.82 14.96
N TYR A 207 6.70 -10.87 15.44
CA TYR A 207 5.25 -10.93 15.32
C TYR A 207 4.81 -10.91 13.84
N ALA A 208 5.36 -9.98 13.06
CA ALA A 208 5.02 -9.79 11.65
C ALA A 208 5.40 -10.99 10.78
N GLU A 209 6.49 -11.70 11.10
CA GLU A 209 6.90 -12.93 10.41
C GLU A 209 5.80 -14.00 10.48
N ASN A 210 5.08 -14.13 11.61
CA ASN A 210 3.99 -15.09 11.76
C ASN A 210 2.77 -14.76 10.85
N GLU A 211 2.64 -13.50 10.43
CA GLU A 211 1.58 -13.05 9.52
C GLU A 211 2.07 -12.86 8.07
N ASN A 212 3.35 -13.15 7.80
CA ASN A 212 4.02 -12.85 6.53
C ASN A 212 3.88 -11.37 6.14
N ALA A 213 3.91 -10.48 7.14
CA ALA A 213 3.81 -9.05 6.97
C ALA A 213 5.19 -8.38 6.99
N LYS A 214 5.33 -7.25 6.29
CA LYS A 214 6.56 -6.46 6.29
C LYS A 214 6.57 -5.47 7.45
N VAL A 215 7.79 -5.09 7.89
CA VAL A 215 8.01 -4.08 8.94
C VAL A 215 8.99 -3.04 8.43
N ILE A 216 8.59 -1.77 8.52
CA ILE A 216 9.46 -0.62 8.26
C ILE A 216 9.70 0.11 9.58
N LYS A 217 10.96 0.42 9.85
CA LYS A 217 11.36 1.28 10.96
C LYS A 217 11.58 2.70 10.47
N LEU A 218 11.04 3.68 11.19
CA LEU A 218 11.31 5.10 10.98
C LEU A 218 11.21 5.89 12.29
N CYS A 219 11.68 7.11 12.28
CA CYS A 219 11.44 8.10 13.33
C CYS A 219 10.55 9.22 12.77
N VAL A 220 9.31 9.29 13.24
CA VAL A 220 8.33 10.28 12.75
C VAL A 220 8.84 11.70 12.90
N LYS A 221 9.60 12.00 13.97
CA LYS A 221 10.17 13.34 14.20
C LYS A 221 11.20 13.72 13.14
N ILE A 222 12.09 12.80 12.77
CA ILE A 222 13.03 13.01 11.66
C ILE A 222 12.28 13.21 10.33
N GLU A 223 11.23 12.39 10.09
CA GLU A 223 10.43 12.53 8.86
C GLU A 223 9.72 13.89 8.78
N GLU A 224 9.24 14.40 9.92
CA GLU A 224 8.66 15.74 10.02
C GLU A 224 9.68 16.83 9.69
N GLU A 225 10.88 16.75 10.25
CA GLU A 225 11.99 17.68 9.96
C GLU A 225 12.38 17.63 8.48
N LEU A 226 12.59 16.44 7.90
CA LEU A 226 12.91 16.23 6.48
C LEU A 226 11.83 16.80 5.54
N SER A 227 10.57 16.77 5.95
CA SER A 227 9.46 17.26 5.12
C SER A 227 9.45 18.80 4.97
N GLY A 228 10.08 19.50 5.89
CA GLY A 228 10.23 20.96 5.89
C GLY A 228 11.42 21.48 5.11
N LEU A 229 12.34 20.60 4.67
CA LEU A 229 13.58 20.96 3.99
C LEU A 229 13.41 20.99 2.47
N ASP A 230 14.26 21.76 1.79
CA ASP A 230 14.41 21.64 0.35
C ASP A 230 15.22 20.38 -0.03
N ASP A 231 15.27 20.05 -1.34
CA ASP A 231 15.88 18.80 -1.80
C ASP A 231 17.38 18.68 -1.47
N ASN A 232 18.11 19.80 -1.43
CA ASN A 232 19.55 19.80 -1.11
C ASN A 232 19.77 19.60 0.39
N ASP A 233 19.05 20.35 1.22
CA ASP A 233 19.13 20.25 2.68
C ASP A 233 18.64 18.87 3.15
N LYS A 234 17.58 18.33 2.51
CA LYS A 234 17.10 16.96 2.76
C LYS A 234 18.19 15.94 2.48
N LYS A 235 18.91 16.07 1.37
CA LYS A 235 20.00 15.16 1.02
C LYS A 235 21.17 15.24 2.01
N GLU A 236 21.59 16.45 2.39
CA GLU A 236 22.65 16.64 3.38
C GLU A 236 22.27 16.04 4.74
N MET A 237 21.01 16.21 5.17
CA MET A 237 20.52 15.62 6.41
C MET A 237 20.49 14.09 6.35
N LEU A 238 20.04 13.48 5.25
CA LEU A 238 20.05 12.04 5.06
C LEU A 238 21.48 11.47 5.09
N GLU A 239 22.42 12.13 4.42
CA GLU A 239 23.84 11.76 4.45
C GLU A 239 24.44 11.85 5.88
N ALA A 240 24.07 12.88 6.64
CA ALA A 240 24.51 13.04 8.03
C ALA A 240 23.93 11.96 8.96
N LEU A 241 22.76 11.43 8.64
CA LEU A 241 22.08 10.34 9.37
C LEU A 241 22.49 8.93 8.86
N GLU A 242 23.39 8.85 7.88
CA GLU A 242 23.79 7.60 7.22
C GLU A 242 22.59 6.85 6.61
N MET A 243 21.62 7.58 6.07
CA MET A 243 20.41 7.05 5.45
C MET A 243 20.45 7.25 3.92
N ASP A 244 20.22 6.19 3.15
CA ASP A 244 20.13 6.25 1.68
C ASP A 244 18.85 6.97 1.22
N GLU A 245 17.76 6.80 1.96
CA GLU A 245 16.46 7.42 1.67
C GLU A 245 15.65 7.62 2.96
N SER A 246 14.64 8.48 2.91
CA SER A 246 13.77 8.72 4.08
C SER A 246 12.92 7.47 4.42
N GLY A 247 12.56 7.34 5.69
CA GLY A 247 11.64 6.28 6.12
C GLY A 247 10.28 6.40 5.45
N LEU A 248 9.82 7.63 5.18
CA LEU A 248 8.59 7.89 4.46
C LEU A 248 8.66 7.39 3.02
N ASP A 249 9.76 7.63 2.29
CA ASP A 249 9.94 7.12 0.93
C ASP A 249 9.90 5.58 0.90
N LYS A 250 10.50 4.91 1.92
CA LYS A 250 10.41 3.45 2.10
C LYS A 250 8.96 3.01 2.32
N VAL A 251 8.22 3.68 3.19
CA VAL A 251 6.80 3.37 3.45
C VAL A 251 5.97 3.50 2.18
N ILE A 252 6.19 4.54 1.37
CA ILE A 252 5.46 4.75 0.12
C ILE A 252 5.76 3.63 -0.87
N LYS A 253 7.03 3.31 -1.10
CA LYS A 253 7.47 2.23 -2.01
C LYS A 253 6.94 0.87 -1.57
N GLU A 254 7.06 0.54 -0.28
CA GLU A 254 6.58 -0.74 0.25
C GLU A 254 5.06 -0.84 0.24
N SER A 255 4.34 0.25 0.47
CA SER A 255 2.88 0.28 0.33
C SER A 255 2.45 0.05 -1.12
N TYR A 256 3.18 0.61 -2.08
CA TYR A 256 2.94 0.42 -3.51
C TYR A 256 3.16 -1.04 -3.92
N ASP A 257 4.25 -1.66 -3.44
CA ASP A 257 4.54 -3.09 -3.66
C ASP A 257 3.52 -4.00 -2.97
N LEU A 258 3.13 -3.70 -1.73
CA LEU A 258 2.12 -4.44 -0.95
C LEU A 258 0.77 -4.53 -1.66
N LEU A 259 0.40 -3.47 -2.39
CA LEU A 259 -0.81 -3.42 -3.21
C LEU A 259 -0.66 -4.19 -4.54
N GLY A 260 0.50 -4.79 -4.80
CA GLY A 260 0.81 -5.46 -6.05
C GLY A 260 0.85 -4.50 -7.25
N LEU A 261 1.19 -3.24 -7.00
CA LEU A 261 1.29 -2.21 -8.02
C LEU A 261 2.69 -2.18 -8.63
N MET A 262 2.77 -1.65 -9.85
CA MET A 262 3.99 -1.33 -10.55
C MET A 262 3.75 -0.19 -11.53
N SER A 263 4.82 0.39 -12.09
CA SER A 263 4.73 1.51 -13.02
C SER A 263 5.32 1.16 -14.38
N PHE A 264 4.57 1.39 -15.45
CA PHE A 264 5.16 1.59 -16.77
C PHE A 264 5.33 3.07 -17.04
N LEU A 265 6.23 3.42 -17.95
CA LEU A 265 6.65 4.78 -18.20
C LEU A 265 6.30 5.20 -19.63
N THR A 266 5.91 6.45 -19.81
CA THR A 266 5.87 7.12 -21.11
C THR A 266 6.84 8.29 -21.09
N ALA A 267 7.63 8.45 -22.14
CA ALA A 267 8.64 9.49 -22.20
C ALA A 267 8.56 10.23 -23.55
N GLY A 268 8.49 11.55 -23.49
CA GLY A 268 8.46 12.46 -24.62
C GLY A 268 8.66 13.91 -24.19
N GLU A 269 8.85 14.81 -25.15
CA GLU A 269 9.02 16.25 -24.89
C GLU A 269 7.86 16.90 -24.10
N PRO A 270 6.57 16.54 -24.34
CA PRO A 270 5.49 17.13 -23.54
C PRO A 270 5.49 16.66 -22.09
N GLU A 271 5.73 15.37 -21.88
CA GLU A 271 5.63 14.77 -20.53
C GLU A 271 6.46 13.49 -20.43
N VAL A 272 7.13 13.35 -19.30
CA VAL A 272 7.63 12.07 -18.79
C VAL A 272 6.73 11.67 -17.62
N ARG A 273 6.14 10.45 -17.69
CA ARG A 273 5.14 10.05 -16.72
C ARG A 273 5.19 8.56 -16.34
N ALA A 274 5.01 8.29 -15.05
CA ALA A 274 4.77 6.94 -14.53
C ALA A 274 3.26 6.66 -14.45
N TRP A 275 2.87 5.49 -14.93
CA TRP A 275 1.49 5.02 -14.95
C TRP A 275 1.32 3.80 -14.06
N THR A 276 0.45 3.90 -13.08
CA THR A 276 0.17 2.81 -12.13
C THR A 276 -0.67 1.71 -12.76
N ILE A 277 -0.18 0.48 -12.68
CA ILE A 277 -0.90 -0.75 -13.04
C ILE A 277 -0.67 -1.83 -11.98
N LYS A 278 -1.52 -2.85 -11.97
CA LYS A 278 -1.27 -4.06 -11.16
C LYS A 278 -0.25 -4.97 -11.85
N LYS A 279 0.57 -5.66 -11.08
CA LYS A 279 1.44 -6.74 -11.60
C LYS A 279 0.58 -7.77 -12.34
N GLY A 280 1.03 -8.22 -13.51
CA GLY A 280 0.27 -9.11 -14.37
C GLY A 280 -0.68 -8.43 -15.37
N THR A 281 -0.78 -7.11 -15.37
CA THR A 281 -1.62 -6.34 -16.32
C THR A 281 -1.09 -6.51 -17.76
N LYS A 282 -2.00 -6.79 -18.71
CA LYS A 282 -1.68 -6.89 -20.13
C LYS A 282 -1.61 -5.52 -20.82
N ALA A 283 -0.85 -5.45 -21.92
CA ALA A 283 -0.61 -4.22 -22.68
C ALA A 283 -1.88 -3.42 -23.07
N PRO A 284 -2.98 -4.02 -23.53
CA PRO A 284 -4.21 -3.27 -23.83
C PRO A 284 -4.83 -2.62 -22.57
N GLU A 285 -4.80 -3.30 -21.44
CA GLU A 285 -5.33 -2.78 -20.18
C GLU A 285 -4.43 -1.66 -19.63
N ALA A 286 -3.11 -1.80 -19.78
CA ALA A 286 -2.16 -0.73 -19.47
C ALA A 286 -2.39 0.51 -20.35
N ALA A 287 -2.63 0.32 -21.64
CA ALA A 287 -2.99 1.40 -22.58
C ALA A 287 -4.28 2.13 -22.16
N GLY A 288 -5.22 1.39 -21.57
CA GLY A 288 -6.46 1.93 -21.00
C GLY A 288 -6.26 2.88 -19.83
N LYS A 289 -5.15 2.76 -19.10
CA LYS A 289 -4.79 3.72 -18.05
C LYS A 289 -4.46 5.11 -18.58
N ILE A 290 -4.00 5.18 -19.82
CA ILE A 290 -3.75 6.46 -20.51
C ILE A 290 -5.08 7.02 -21.03
N HIS A 291 -5.80 6.23 -21.82
CA HIS A 291 -7.11 6.60 -22.35
C HIS A 291 -7.89 5.37 -22.83
N SER A 292 -9.21 5.35 -22.64
CA SER A 292 -10.09 4.25 -23.08
C SER A 292 -10.04 4.00 -24.60
N ASP A 293 -9.83 5.05 -25.39
CA ASP A 293 -9.72 4.91 -26.85
C ASP A 293 -8.44 4.17 -27.26
N ILE A 294 -7.33 4.37 -26.53
CA ILE A 294 -6.08 3.64 -26.80
C ILE A 294 -6.27 2.15 -26.52
N GLN A 295 -6.98 1.81 -25.44
CA GLN A 295 -7.34 0.43 -25.12
C GLN A 295 -8.21 -0.19 -26.23
N ARG A 296 -9.27 0.53 -26.65
CA ARG A 296 -10.23 0.05 -27.66
C ARG A 296 -9.59 -0.13 -29.02
N GLY A 297 -8.76 0.83 -29.42
CA GLY A 297 -8.04 0.83 -30.69
C GLY A 297 -6.67 0.17 -30.66
N PHE A 298 -6.31 -0.55 -29.59
CA PHE A 298 -4.97 -1.11 -29.41
C PHE A 298 -4.53 -2.00 -30.59
N ILE A 299 -3.36 -1.70 -31.15
CA ILE A 299 -2.73 -2.48 -32.21
C ILE A 299 -1.53 -3.24 -31.63
N ARG A 300 -0.57 -2.51 -31.06
CA ARG A 300 0.65 -3.04 -30.46
C ARG A 300 1.27 -2.03 -29.47
N ALA A 301 2.16 -2.50 -28.61
CA ALA A 301 3.04 -1.68 -27.80
C ALA A 301 4.48 -1.73 -28.33
N GLU A 302 5.10 -0.60 -28.55
CA GLU A 302 6.54 -0.49 -28.77
C GLU A 302 7.17 -0.30 -27.40
N VAL A 303 7.92 -1.32 -26.92
CA VAL A 303 8.43 -1.42 -25.55
C VAL A 303 9.94 -1.45 -25.58
N VAL A 304 10.57 -0.63 -24.75
CA VAL A 304 11.98 -0.72 -24.41
C VAL A 304 12.13 -0.74 -22.89
N SER A 305 13.06 -1.54 -22.34
CA SER A 305 13.33 -1.50 -20.91
C SER A 305 13.94 -0.15 -20.53
N TYR A 306 13.63 0.33 -19.32
CA TYR A 306 14.24 1.55 -18.79
C TYR A 306 15.78 1.47 -18.86
N ASP A 307 16.38 0.36 -18.40
CA ASP A 307 17.83 0.19 -18.34
C ASP A 307 18.50 0.28 -19.72
N ASP A 308 17.88 -0.33 -20.73
CA ASP A 308 18.39 -0.25 -22.10
C ASP A 308 18.29 1.19 -22.66
N LEU A 309 17.19 1.88 -22.36
CA LEU A 309 17.00 3.24 -22.85
C LEU A 309 18.01 4.20 -22.20
N ILE A 310 18.22 4.12 -20.89
CA ILE A 310 19.21 4.95 -20.19
C ILE A 310 20.64 4.67 -20.68
N ARG A 311 20.99 3.39 -20.82
CA ARG A 311 22.31 2.99 -21.32
C ARG A 311 22.61 3.53 -22.73
N LEU A 312 21.62 3.64 -23.57
CA LEU A 312 21.75 4.10 -24.95
C LEU A 312 21.55 5.61 -25.12
N GLY A 313 20.90 6.27 -24.19
CA GLY A 313 20.67 7.70 -24.19
C GLY A 313 19.60 8.20 -25.16
N SER A 314 19.06 7.35 -26.04
CA SER A 314 17.97 7.72 -26.96
C SER A 314 17.14 6.53 -27.44
N LEU A 315 15.85 6.79 -27.73
CA LEU A 315 14.97 5.79 -28.33
C LEU A 315 15.41 5.40 -29.77
N ASN A 316 16.06 6.31 -30.49
CA ASN A 316 16.54 6.04 -31.84
C ASN A 316 17.66 5.01 -31.82
N GLU A 317 18.64 5.17 -30.94
CA GLU A 317 19.70 4.18 -30.75
C GLU A 317 19.16 2.81 -30.31
N ALA A 318 18.15 2.82 -29.42
CA ALA A 318 17.49 1.59 -29.02
C ALA A 318 16.81 0.88 -30.18
N LYS A 319 16.20 1.62 -31.12
CA LYS A 319 15.61 1.08 -32.36
C LYS A 319 16.66 0.52 -33.29
N GLU A 320 17.76 1.24 -33.51
CA GLU A 320 18.87 0.80 -34.38
C GLU A 320 19.51 -0.48 -33.89
N LYS A 321 19.60 -0.66 -32.56
CA LYS A 321 20.12 -1.88 -31.91
C LYS A 321 19.08 -2.99 -31.76
N GLY A 322 17.83 -2.77 -32.23
CA GLY A 322 16.77 -3.79 -32.17
C GLY A 322 16.25 -4.07 -30.76
N LEU A 323 16.46 -3.15 -29.81
CA LEU A 323 16.03 -3.30 -28.40
C LEU A 323 14.60 -2.79 -28.15
N VAL A 324 14.01 -2.09 -29.12
CA VAL A 324 12.58 -1.74 -29.09
C VAL A 324 11.77 -2.92 -29.60
N ARG A 325 11.09 -3.59 -28.70
CA ARG A 325 10.24 -4.75 -28.98
C ARG A 325 8.88 -4.32 -29.46
N SER A 326 8.27 -5.06 -30.35
CA SER A 326 6.89 -4.87 -30.79
C SER A 326 6.02 -5.95 -30.15
N GLU A 327 5.25 -5.58 -29.15
CA GLU A 327 4.50 -6.48 -28.29
C GLU A 327 2.99 -6.44 -28.62
N GLY A 328 2.37 -7.61 -28.62
CA GLY A 328 0.94 -7.78 -28.92
C GLY A 328 0.04 -7.70 -27.67
N LYS A 329 -1.23 -8.09 -27.87
CA LYS A 329 -2.29 -8.01 -26.84
C LYS A 329 -2.04 -8.85 -25.61
N ASP A 330 -1.27 -9.93 -25.73
CA ASP A 330 -1.01 -10.87 -24.62
C ASP A 330 0.25 -10.54 -23.83
N TYR A 331 0.97 -9.47 -24.21
CA TYR A 331 2.14 -9.02 -23.49
C TYR A 331 1.78 -8.59 -22.07
N ILE A 332 2.43 -9.19 -21.09
CA ILE A 332 2.32 -8.81 -19.67
C ILE A 332 3.38 -7.73 -19.41
N MET A 333 2.91 -6.55 -19.05
CA MET A 333 3.75 -5.40 -18.74
C MET A 333 4.75 -5.71 -17.62
N GLN A 334 5.95 -5.17 -17.76
CA GLN A 334 6.99 -5.24 -16.75
C GLN A 334 7.19 -3.88 -16.09
N ASP A 335 7.63 -3.88 -14.80
CA ASP A 335 7.96 -2.64 -14.11
C ASP A 335 9.11 -1.92 -14.80
N GLY A 336 8.96 -0.63 -15.07
CA GLY A 336 9.94 0.17 -15.79
C GLY A 336 9.92 0.02 -17.33
N ASP A 337 8.98 -0.70 -17.91
CA ASP A 337 8.79 -0.64 -19.37
C ASP A 337 8.53 0.79 -19.82
N VAL A 338 9.34 1.30 -20.76
CA VAL A 338 9.10 2.58 -21.45
C VAL A 338 8.34 2.28 -22.73
N VAL A 339 7.11 2.82 -22.88
CA VAL A 339 6.15 2.30 -23.84
C VAL A 339 5.57 3.41 -24.74
N LEU A 340 5.44 3.08 -26.04
CA LEU A 340 4.63 3.83 -26.97
C LEU A 340 3.54 2.90 -27.53
N PHE A 341 2.29 3.15 -27.15
CA PHE A 341 1.15 2.41 -27.70
C PHE A 341 0.78 2.89 -29.10
N ARG A 342 0.62 1.94 -30.03
CA ARG A 342 0.08 2.19 -31.37
C ARG A 342 -1.38 1.74 -31.39
N PHE A 343 -2.25 2.64 -31.80
CA PHE A 343 -3.68 2.42 -31.81
C PHE A 343 -4.34 3.08 -33.04
N ASN A 344 -5.54 2.64 -33.36
CA ASN A 344 -6.37 3.22 -34.38
C ASN A 344 -7.81 3.30 -33.86
N VAL A 345 -8.40 4.49 -33.90
CA VAL A 345 -9.77 4.78 -33.43
C VAL A 345 -10.61 5.28 -34.57
#